data_67b6bbfcb01e3dbc26a8ab2506711108
#
_entry.id   67b6bbfcb01e3dbc26a8ab2506711108
#
_cell.length_a   1.000
_cell.length_b   1.000
_cell.length_c   1.000
_cell.angle_alpha   90.00
_cell.angle_beta   90.00
_cell.angle_gamma   90.00
#
_symmetry.space_group_name_H-M   'P 1'
#
loop_
_entity.id
_entity.type
_entity.pdbx_description
1 polymer ?
#
loop_
_entity_poly.entity_id
_entity_poly.type
_entity_poly.pdbx_seq_one_letter_code
_entity_poly.pdbx_strand_id
1 'polypeptide(L)'
;MRAVLRWFGTILLFLGVALCFAPTVVPPFLDRIYYEGPVSGHYDGERFFNPAGPAPLSQGRRRGFLGRWATSDERARWPESVPVTPSVPPPRVHGRAMRVTWVGHATVLVQTAGLNILTDPIWSRTPSPFPPFGPDRVRAPGVRFEDLPPIDLVLVSHNHYDHM
;
A
#
# COMPACT_ATOMS: atom_id res chain seq x y z
N MET A 1 36.57 -20.29 -20.85
CA MET A 1 35.20 -20.79 -20.86
C MET A 1 34.78 -21.47 -19.56
N ARG A 2 35.49 -22.50 -19.06
CA ARG A 2 35.14 -23.19 -17.79
C ARG A 2 35.17 -22.31 -16.54
N ALA A 3 36.09 -21.35 -16.43
CA ALA A 3 36.16 -20.42 -15.29
C ALA A 3 34.94 -19.45 -15.25
N VAL A 4 34.61 -18.88 -16.42
CA VAL A 4 33.45 -17.97 -16.54
C VAL A 4 32.15 -18.69 -16.17
N LEU A 5 31.97 -19.93 -16.60
CA LEU A 5 30.79 -20.73 -16.26
C LEU A 5 30.68 -21.04 -14.77
N ARG A 6 31.83 -21.29 -14.12
CA ARG A 6 31.87 -21.46 -12.64
C ARG A 6 31.50 -20.19 -11.91
N TRP A 7 32.03 -19.04 -12.26
CA TRP A 7 31.70 -17.77 -11.66
C TRP A 7 30.21 -17.42 -11.84
N PHE A 8 29.68 -17.65 -13.04
CA PHE A 8 28.26 -17.43 -13.32
C PHE A 8 27.38 -18.35 -12.45
N GLY A 9 27.70 -19.63 -12.34
CA GLY A 9 26.99 -20.58 -11.48
C GLY A 9 27.06 -20.18 -10.00
N THR A 10 28.22 -19.71 -9.52
CA THR A 10 28.38 -19.25 -8.14
C THR A 10 27.53 -18.00 -7.85
N ILE A 11 27.49 -17.05 -8.78
CA ILE A 11 26.65 -15.84 -8.65
C ILE A 11 25.17 -16.21 -8.62
N LEU A 12 24.72 -17.08 -9.52
CA LEU A 12 23.32 -17.54 -9.52
C LEU A 12 22.95 -18.28 -8.24
N LEU A 13 23.84 -19.13 -7.73
CA LEU A 13 23.63 -19.81 -6.46
C LEU A 13 23.52 -18.82 -5.31
N PHE A 14 24.42 -17.83 -5.24
CA PHE A 14 24.40 -16.79 -4.22
C PHE A 14 23.12 -15.96 -4.28
N LEU A 15 22.69 -15.55 -5.47
CA LEU A 15 21.43 -14.81 -5.67
C LEU A 15 20.21 -15.66 -5.27
N GLY A 16 20.22 -16.95 -5.62
CA GLY A 16 19.15 -17.88 -5.21
C GLY A 16 19.06 -18.03 -3.70
N VAL A 17 20.22 -18.21 -3.02
CA VAL A 17 20.30 -18.28 -1.57
C VAL A 17 19.83 -16.96 -0.93
N ALA A 18 20.31 -15.82 -1.41
CA ALA A 18 19.91 -14.50 -0.92
C ALA A 18 18.38 -14.29 -1.07
N LEU A 19 17.81 -14.67 -2.21
CA LEU A 19 16.37 -14.58 -2.45
C LEU A 19 15.57 -15.50 -1.52
N CYS A 20 16.07 -16.70 -1.22
CA CYS A 20 15.43 -17.63 -0.26
C CYS A 20 15.46 -17.10 1.18
N PHE A 21 16.53 -16.40 1.58
CA PHE A 21 16.66 -15.84 2.92
C PHE A 21 16.04 -14.44 3.07
N ALA A 22 15.82 -13.71 1.97
CA ALA A 22 15.22 -12.38 2.01
C ALA A 22 13.92 -12.32 2.81
N PRO A 23 12.96 -13.27 2.69
CA PRO A 23 11.73 -13.26 3.48
C PRO A 23 11.92 -13.40 5.00
N THR A 24 13.06 -13.91 5.44
CA THR A 24 13.36 -14.08 6.86
C THR A 24 14.19 -12.93 7.42
N VAL A 25 15.06 -12.35 6.60
CA VAL A 25 16.03 -11.32 7.05
C VAL A 25 15.47 -9.91 6.86
N VAL A 26 14.78 -9.66 5.74
CA VAL A 26 14.31 -8.30 5.40
C VAL A 26 13.18 -7.79 6.32
N PRO A 27 12.13 -8.58 6.66
CA PRO A 27 11.03 -8.08 7.49
C PRO A 27 11.47 -7.50 8.84
N PRO A 28 12.38 -8.12 9.62
CA PRO A 28 12.82 -7.54 10.90
C PRO A 28 13.45 -6.14 10.77
N PHE A 29 13.96 -5.79 9.59
CA PHE A 29 14.51 -4.45 9.33
C PHE A 29 13.46 -3.47 8.80
N LEU A 30 12.47 -3.95 8.05
CA LEU A 30 11.40 -3.12 7.48
C LEU A 30 10.25 -2.91 8.46
N ASP A 31 9.97 -3.91 9.31
CA ASP A 31 8.87 -3.88 10.29
C ASP A 31 9.29 -3.24 11.62
N ARG A 32 10.34 -2.43 11.62
CA ARG A 32 10.73 -1.69 12.82
C ARG A 32 9.62 -0.70 13.19
N ILE A 33 9.03 -0.95 14.34
CA ILE A 33 8.12 0.01 14.97
C ILE A 33 9.01 1.03 15.70
N TYR A 34 9.01 2.27 15.21
CA TYR A 34 9.75 3.38 15.81
C TYR A 34 8.96 4.11 16.90
N TYR A 35 7.79 3.60 17.24
CA TYR A 35 6.95 4.18 18.28
C TYR A 35 7.49 3.79 19.65
N GLU A 36 7.89 4.78 20.45
CA GLU A 36 8.38 4.64 21.82
C GLU A 36 7.37 5.16 22.87
N GLY A 37 6.10 5.24 22.50
CA GLY A 37 5.05 5.69 23.38
C GLY A 37 4.64 4.67 24.44
N PRO A 38 3.79 5.06 25.38
CA PRO A 38 3.33 4.17 26.46
C PRO A 38 2.52 2.99 25.91
N VAL A 39 2.57 1.87 26.63
CA VAL A 39 1.69 0.72 26.42
C VAL A 39 0.24 1.17 26.50
N SER A 40 -0.59 0.68 25.60
CA SER A 40 -2.02 1.03 25.50
C SER A 40 -2.87 -0.19 25.17
N GLY A 41 -4.20 -0.01 25.05
CA GLY A 41 -5.09 -1.07 24.57
C GLY A 41 -4.84 -1.56 23.14
N HIS A 42 -3.92 -0.95 22.40
CA HIS A 42 -3.57 -1.25 21.01
C HIS A 42 -2.06 -1.42 20.77
N TYR A 43 -1.24 -1.24 21.82
CA TYR A 43 0.22 -1.35 21.72
C TYR A 43 0.76 -2.02 22.98
N ASP A 44 1.50 -3.12 22.81
CA ASP A 44 2.03 -3.94 23.92
C ASP A 44 3.45 -3.57 24.37
N GLY A 45 4.04 -2.54 23.77
CA GLY A 45 5.43 -2.11 23.98
C GLY A 45 6.38 -2.57 22.88
N GLU A 46 5.97 -3.53 22.06
CA GLU A 46 6.75 -4.04 20.93
C GLU A 46 6.01 -3.89 19.59
N ARG A 47 4.69 -4.03 19.60
CA ARG A 47 3.88 -3.98 18.37
C ARG A 47 2.47 -3.48 18.66
N PHE A 48 1.86 -2.94 17.59
CA PHE A 48 0.45 -2.62 17.60
C PHE A 48 -0.39 -3.88 17.36
N PHE A 49 -1.52 -4.01 18.03
CA PHE A 49 -2.44 -5.13 17.89
C PHE A 49 -3.91 -4.66 17.86
N ASN A 50 -4.77 -5.50 17.31
CA ASN A 50 -6.20 -5.29 17.35
C ASN A 50 -6.79 -6.00 18.60
N PRO A 51 -7.39 -5.29 19.57
CA PRO A 51 -7.96 -5.91 20.78
C PRO A 51 -9.07 -6.91 20.46
N ALA A 52 -9.78 -6.74 19.34
CA ALA A 52 -10.80 -7.69 18.88
C ALA A 52 -10.21 -8.99 18.27
N GLY A 53 -8.87 -9.13 18.27
CA GLY A 53 -8.18 -10.26 17.67
C GLY A 53 -7.95 -10.10 16.16
N PRO A 54 -7.29 -11.08 15.53
CA PRO A 54 -7.00 -11.04 14.11
C PRO A 54 -8.31 -11.10 13.28
N ALA A 55 -8.31 -10.37 12.16
CA ALA A 55 -9.46 -10.38 11.27
C ALA A 55 -9.80 -11.82 10.81
N PRO A 56 -11.08 -12.19 10.70
CA PRO A 56 -11.50 -13.55 10.32
C PRO A 56 -10.89 -14.06 9.02
N LEU A 57 -10.54 -13.17 8.10
CA LEU A 57 -9.91 -13.49 6.81
C LEU A 57 -8.46 -14.00 6.94
N SER A 58 -7.82 -13.79 8.09
CA SER A 58 -6.43 -14.24 8.32
C SER A 58 -6.32 -15.73 8.65
N GLN A 59 -7.42 -16.42 8.94
CA GLN A 59 -7.44 -17.81 9.32
C GLN A 59 -7.53 -18.80 8.12
N GLY A 60 -7.65 -18.27 6.90
CA GLY A 60 -7.63 -19.08 5.69
C GLY A 60 -6.26 -19.76 5.49
N ARG A 61 -6.30 -21.07 5.22
CA ARG A 61 -5.13 -21.89 4.88
C ARG A 61 -4.23 -21.11 3.90
N ARG A 62 -3.07 -20.65 4.38
CA ARG A 62 -2.07 -19.93 3.57
C ARG A 62 -1.51 -20.88 2.50
N ARG A 63 -2.25 -21.11 1.44
CA ARG A 63 -1.62 -21.50 0.18
C ARG A 63 -0.71 -20.34 -0.19
N GLY A 64 0.60 -20.61 -0.31
CA GLY A 64 1.57 -19.56 -0.64
C GLY A 64 1.11 -18.78 -1.87
N PHE A 65 1.48 -17.52 -1.97
CA PHE A 65 1.15 -16.63 -3.09
C PHE A 65 1.35 -17.32 -4.45
N LEU A 66 2.47 -18.01 -4.64
CA LEU A 66 2.79 -18.76 -5.85
C LEU A 66 1.80 -19.91 -6.13
N GLY A 67 1.37 -20.63 -5.09
CA GLY A 67 0.38 -21.71 -5.26
C GLY A 67 -0.99 -21.17 -5.71
N ARG A 68 -1.43 -20.05 -5.15
CA ARG A 68 -2.67 -19.38 -5.58
C ARG A 68 -2.51 -18.77 -6.97
N TRP A 69 -1.37 -18.18 -7.26
CA TRP A 69 -1.08 -17.61 -8.58
C TRP A 69 -1.12 -18.66 -9.69
N ALA A 70 -0.63 -19.86 -9.42
CA ALA A 70 -0.58 -20.96 -10.39
C ALA A 70 -1.91 -21.72 -10.53
N THR A 71 -2.77 -21.75 -9.48
CA THR A 71 -3.95 -22.62 -9.43
C THR A 71 -5.30 -21.91 -9.41
N SER A 72 -5.34 -20.55 -9.37
CA SER A 72 -6.60 -19.83 -9.37
C SER A 72 -7.08 -19.52 -10.79
N ASP A 73 -8.12 -20.19 -11.23
CA ASP A 73 -8.88 -19.84 -12.45
C ASP A 73 -9.76 -18.59 -12.25
N GLU A 74 -9.91 -18.13 -11.01
CA GLU A 74 -10.78 -17.00 -10.63
C GLU A 74 -10.04 -15.65 -10.65
N ARG A 75 -9.17 -15.42 -11.62
CA ARG A 75 -8.57 -14.10 -11.76
C ARG A 75 -9.60 -13.13 -12.31
N ALA A 76 -9.96 -12.13 -11.52
CA ALA A 76 -10.72 -11.01 -12.02
C ALA A 76 -9.97 -10.40 -13.23
N ARG A 77 -10.63 -10.33 -14.38
CA ARG A 77 -10.10 -9.61 -15.53
C ARG A 77 -10.34 -8.13 -15.30
N TRP A 78 -9.28 -7.41 -15.01
CA TRP A 78 -9.35 -5.96 -14.90
C TRP A 78 -9.63 -5.35 -16.27
N PRO A 79 -10.51 -4.35 -16.37
CA PRO A 79 -10.67 -3.59 -17.60
C PRO A 79 -9.37 -2.84 -17.95
N GLU A 80 -9.13 -2.56 -19.21
CA GLU A 80 -7.97 -1.75 -19.62
C GLU A 80 -8.04 -0.33 -19.05
N SER A 81 -9.23 0.23 -18.99
CA SER A 81 -9.47 1.53 -18.36
C SER A 81 -10.90 1.65 -17.85
N VAL A 82 -11.08 2.47 -16.83
CA VAL A 82 -12.38 2.89 -16.32
C VAL A 82 -12.47 4.41 -16.43
N PRO A 83 -13.46 4.95 -17.15
CA PRO A 83 -13.61 6.39 -17.31
C PRO A 83 -13.93 7.05 -15.96
N VAL A 84 -13.33 8.22 -15.74
CA VAL A 84 -13.52 9.05 -14.55
C VAL A 84 -13.65 10.49 -14.97
N THR A 85 -14.62 11.18 -14.40
CA THR A 85 -14.68 12.64 -14.45
C THR A 85 -14.09 13.16 -13.14
N PRO A 86 -12.87 13.73 -13.15
CA PRO A 86 -12.27 14.27 -11.94
C PRO A 86 -13.14 15.39 -11.37
N SER A 87 -13.29 15.41 -10.04
CA SER A 87 -13.95 16.51 -9.34
C SER A 87 -12.92 17.55 -8.91
N VAL A 88 -13.35 18.82 -8.88
CA VAL A 88 -12.59 19.90 -8.26
C VAL A 88 -13.24 20.18 -6.89
N PRO A 89 -12.61 19.79 -5.77
CA PRO A 89 -13.15 20.04 -4.44
C PRO A 89 -13.16 21.53 -4.13
N PRO A 90 -14.11 22.02 -3.32
CA PRO A 90 -14.05 23.39 -2.80
C PRO A 90 -12.82 23.57 -1.91
N PRO A 91 -12.29 24.79 -1.75
CA PRO A 91 -11.14 25.04 -0.87
C PRO A 91 -11.34 24.58 0.57
N ARG A 92 -12.56 24.72 1.12
CA ARG A 92 -12.92 24.33 2.49
C ARG A 92 -14.40 23.97 2.59
N VAL A 93 -14.73 23.12 3.54
CA VAL A 93 -16.11 22.82 3.97
C VAL A 93 -16.25 23.20 5.44
N HIS A 94 -17.14 24.12 5.73
CA HIS A 94 -17.31 24.70 7.06
C HIS A 94 -18.57 24.20 7.77
N GLY A 95 -18.65 24.51 9.09
CA GLY A 95 -19.81 24.18 9.91
C GLY A 95 -19.93 22.67 10.17
N ARG A 96 -21.15 22.16 10.16
CA ARG A 96 -21.45 20.74 10.44
C ARG A 96 -21.44 19.85 9.19
N ALA A 97 -21.21 20.43 8.03
CA ALA A 97 -21.13 19.68 6.78
C ALA A 97 -19.82 18.88 6.71
N MET A 98 -19.91 17.70 6.11
CA MET A 98 -18.76 16.89 5.78
C MET A 98 -18.87 16.47 4.32
N ARG A 99 -17.77 16.63 3.58
CA ARG A 99 -17.62 16.13 2.22
C ARG A 99 -16.54 15.07 2.20
N VAL A 100 -16.85 13.91 1.63
CA VAL A 100 -15.93 12.82 1.41
C VAL A 100 -15.80 12.61 -0.08
N THR A 101 -14.57 12.69 -0.60
CA THR A 101 -14.27 12.50 -2.02
C THR A 101 -13.28 11.37 -2.16
N TRP A 102 -13.67 10.28 -2.81
CA TRP A 102 -12.77 9.19 -3.11
C TRP A 102 -11.87 9.55 -4.30
N VAL A 103 -10.58 9.61 -4.05
CA VAL A 103 -9.57 9.92 -5.08
C VAL A 103 -9.22 8.68 -5.86
N GLY A 104 -9.04 7.57 -5.18
CA GLY A 104 -8.73 6.27 -5.79
C GLY A 104 -7.84 5.43 -4.87
N HIS A 105 -7.88 4.10 -5.03
CA HIS A 105 -7.24 3.15 -4.15
C HIS A 105 -7.67 3.41 -2.69
N ALA A 106 -6.75 3.63 -1.77
CA ALA A 106 -7.03 4.00 -0.37
C ALA A 106 -7.08 5.51 -0.13
N THR A 107 -6.82 6.33 -1.16
CA THR A 107 -6.79 7.79 -1.04
C THR A 107 -8.20 8.37 -0.99
N VAL A 108 -8.50 9.06 0.10
CA VAL A 108 -9.76 9.77 0.33
C VAL A 108 -9.47 11.17 0.82
N LEU A 109 -10.15 12.17 0.25
CA LEU A 109 -10.17 13.54 0.76
C LEU A 109 -11.42 13.72 1.62
N VAL A 110 -11.24 14.01 2.89
CA VAL A 110 -12.30 14.36 3.85
C VAL A 110 -12.20 15.84 4.17
N GLN A 111 -13.29 16.58 3.93
CA GLN A 111 -13.39 18.01 4.20
C GLN A 111 -14.49 18.23 5.23
N THR A 112 -14.18 18.77 6.40
CA THR A 112 -15.11 19.00 7.48
C THR A 112 -14.60 20.04 8.48
N ALA A 113 -15.47 20.81 9.06
CA ALA A 113 -15.15 21.79 10.11
C ALA A 113 -14.00 22.76 9.73
N GLY A 114 -13.86 23.07 8.44
CA GLY A 114 -12.78 23.90 7.93
C GLY A 114 -11.45 23.18 7.71
N LEU A 115 -11.38 21.87 7.93
CA LEU A 115 -10.17 21.06 7.71
C LEU A 115 -10.28 20.23 6.42
N ASN A 116 -9.13 20.05 5.77
CA ASN A 116 -8.93 19.12 4.64
C ASN A 116 -7.98 18.03 5.10
N ILE A 117 -8.48 16.80 5.18
CA ILE A 117 -7.77 15.62 5.65
C ILE A 117 -7.61 14.67 4.46
N LEU A 118 -6.40 14.23 4.20
CA LEU A 118 -6.08 13.31 3.11
C LEU A 118 -5.59 11.99 3.69
N THR A 119 -6.15 10.87 3.24
CA THR A 119 -5.70 9.54 3.65
C THR A 119 -4.88 8.90 2.56
N ASP A 120 -3.83 8.16 2.95
CA ASP A 120 -3.00 7.30 2.07
C ASP A 120 -2.75 7.93 0.68
N PRO A 121 -1.96 9.01 0.58
CA PRO A 121 -1.92 9.91 -0.57
C PRO A 121 -1.12 9.33 -1.73
N ILE A 122 -1.76 8.61 -2.63
CA ILE A 122 -1.14 7.97 -3.79
C ILE A 122 -1.76 8.46 -5.11
N TRP A 123 -0.94 9.02 -6.00
CA TRP A 123 -1.31 9.45 -7.37
C TRP A 123 -0.55 8.72 -8.46
N SER A 124 0.49 7.96 -8.10
CA SER A 124 1.33 7.24 -9.05
C SER A 124 0.50 6.33 -9.96
N ARG A 125 0.89 6.25 -11.23
CA ARG A 125 0.27 5.36 -12.22
C ARG A 125 0.48 3.89 -11.83
N THR A 126 1.69 3.56 -11.41
CA THR A 126 2.08 2.21 -10.99
C THR A 126 2.52 2.27 -9.54
N PRO A 127 1.59 2.04 -8.57
CA PRO A 127 1.94 1.94 -7.16
C PRO A 127 2.74 0.66 -6.94
N SER A 128 4.05 0.78 -6.97
CA SER A 128 4.99 -0.35 -6.89
C SER A 128 6.29 0.09 -6.23
N PRO A 129 6.95 -0.78 -5.46
CA PRO A 129 8.29 -0.51 -4.92
C PRO A 129 9.35 -0.46 -6.02
N PHE A 130 9.07 -0.95 -7.23
CA PHE A 130 9.99 -1.02 -8.36
C PHE A 130 9.33 -0.57 -9.68
N PRO A 131 8.94 0.71 -9.82
CA PRO A 131 8.38 1.18 -11.08
C PRO A 131 9.39 0.99 -12.25
N PRO A 132 8.94 0.63 -13.44
CA PRO A 132 7.54 0.54 -13.89
C PRO A 132 6.90 -0.84 -13.67
N PHE A 133 7.52 -1.73 -12.90
CA PHE A 133 7.01 -3.08 -12.65
C PHE A 133 5.93 -3.03 -11.58
N GLY A 134 4.75 -3.54 -11.89
CA GLY A 134 3.60 -3.59 -10.99
C GLY A 134 2.28 -3.37 -11.73
N PRO A 135 1.15 -3.46 -11.02
CA PRO A 135 -0.14 -3.19 -11.63
C PRO A 135 -0.31 -1.70 -11.89
N ASP A 136 -0.67 -1.36 -13.12
CA ASP A 136 -1.06 0.01 -13.47
C ASP A 136 -2.48 0.31 -12.97
N ARG A 137 -2.73 1.58 -12.68
CA ARG A 137 -4.09 2.04 -12.44
C ARG A 137 -4.93 1.88 -13.69
N VAL A 138 -6.09 1.26 -13.56
CA VAL A 138 -7.11 1.18 -14.63
C VAL A 138 -8.05 2.38 -14.60
N ARG A 139 -7.93 3.25 -13.61
CA ARG A 139 -8.77 4.40 -13.37
C ARG A 139 -7.92 5.61 -12.98
N ALA A 140 -8.13 6.75 -13.62
CA ALA A 140 -7.51 8.00 -13.22
C ALA A 140 -7.96 8.43 -11.81
N PRO A 141 -7.15 9.22 -11.07
CA PRO A 141 -7.57 9.78 -9.79
C PRO A 141 -8.86 10.61 -9.92
N GLY A 142 -9.78 10.44 -8.97
CA GLY A 142 -11.05 11.18 -8.92
C GLY A 142 -10.90 12.67 -8.58
N VAL A 143 -9.73 13.08 -8.09
CA VAL A 143 -9.26 14.46 -7.94
C VAL A 143 -7.85 14.48 -8.50
N ARG A 144 -7.54 15.39 -9.42
CA ARG A 144 -6.18 15.55 -9.91
C ARG A 144 -5.31 16.15 -8.80
N PHE A 145 -4.02 15.85 -8.81
CA PHE A 145 -3.11 16.34 -7.77
C PHE A 145 -3.08 17.87 -7.71
N GLU A 146 -3.10 18.52 -8.87
CA GLU A 146 -3.12 19.99 -9.02
C GLU A 146 -4.45 20.64 -8.60
N ASP A 147 -5.53 19.87 -8.49
CA ASP A 147 -6.85 20.34 -8.07
C ASP A 147 -7.08 20.13 -6.55
N LEU A 148 -6.09 19.62 -5.82
CA LEU A 148 -6.21 19.46 -4.39
C LEU A 148 -6.31 20.81 -3.68
N PRO A 149 -7.25 20.98 -2.74
CA PRO A 149 -7.24 22.14 -1.86
C PRO A 149 -6.04 22.07 -0.90
N PRO A 150 -5.66 23.16 -0.22
CA PRO A 150 -4.65 23.12 0.83
C PRO A 150 -4.97 22.05 1.87
N ILE A 151 -4.05 21.10 2.07
CA ILE A 151 -4.22 19.97 2.99
C ILE A 151 -3.70 20.34 4.37
N ASP A 152 -4.49 20.10 5.41
CA ASP A 152 -4.13 20.38 6.81
C ASP A 152 -3.56 19.14 7.50
N LEU A 153 -4.03 17.95 7.13
CA LEU A 153 -3.62 16.71 7.77
C LEU A 153 -3.53 15.58 6.75
N VAL A 154 -2.46 14.82 6.81
CA VAL A 154 -2.29 13.57 6.07
C VAL A 154 -2.26 12.41 7.06
N LEU A 155 -3.11 11.41 6.82
CA LEU A 155 -3.15 10.17 7.59
C LEU A 155 -2.65 9.03 6.70
N VAL A 156 -1.62 8.33 7.16
CA VAL A 156 -1.09 7.14 6.50
C VAL A 156 -1.43 5.92 7.35
N SER A 157 -2.15 4.96 6.77
CA SER A 157 -2.61 3.78 7.49
C SER A 157 -1.46 2.84 7.83
N HIS A 158 -0.50 2.69 6.93
CA HIS A 158 0.68 1.86 7.09
C HIS A 158 1.73 2.18 6.02
N ASN A 159 2.96 1.68 6.19
CA ASN A 159 4.11 2.01 5.37
C ASN A 159 4.28 1.11 4.13
N HIS A 160 3.22 0.68 3.50
CA HIS A 160 3.33 0.05 2.19
C HIS A 160 3.42 1.11 1.08
N TYR A 161 4.11 0.75 -0.01
CA TYR A 161 4.41 1.64 -1.15
C TYR A 161 3.16 2.16 -1.89
N ASP A 162 2.02 1.51 -1.71
CA ASP A 162 0.74 1.89 -2.30
C ASP A 162 -0.14 2.73 -1.36
N HIS A 163 0.42 3.17 -0.24
CA HIS A 163 -0.22 4.05 0.75
C HIS A 163 0.58 5.32 1.09
N MET A 164 1.84 5.42 0.59
CA MET A 164 2.73 6.56 0.81
C MET A 164 3.21 7.20 -0.49
#